data_c83d0488495d47659c533cccf9993ec0
#
_entry.id   c83d0488495d47659c533cccf9993ec0
#
_cell.length_a   1.000
_cell.length_b   1.000
_cell.length_c   1.000
_cell.angle_alpha   90.00
_cell.angle_beta   90.00
_cell.angle_gamma   90.00
#
_symmetry.space_group_name_H-M   'P 1'
#
loop_
_entity.id
_entity.type
_entity.pdbx_description
1 polymer ?
#
loop_
_entity_poly.entity_id
_entity_poly.type
_entity_poly.pdbx_seq_one_letter_code
_entity_poly.pdbx_strand_id
1 'polypeptide(L)'
;MAVQRITSAEFDELVLKNDKPVFVDFFATWCGPCKMMEPVLEKASEEVPGVDFVSIDTDEAEDLALSYGITNIPCMIYFKNGEEADRVVGAVPKQKIIDVVSK
;
A
#
# COMPACT_ATOMS: atom_id res chain seq x y z
N MET A 1 -13.89 6.20 -3.62
CA MET A 1 -13.17 5.10 -2.99
C MET A 1 -12.02 5.65 -2.18
N ALA A 2 -11.84 5.11 -0.96
CA ALA A 2 -10.84 5.62 -0.03
C ALA A 2 -9.41 5.18 -0.42
N VAL A 3 -9.25 4.06 -1.11
CA VAL A 3 -7.95 3.61 -1.63
C VAL A 3 -7.79 4.14 -3.05
N GLN A 4 -6.82 5.03 -3.23
CA GLN A 4 -6.56 5.67 -4.51
C GLN A 4 -5.48 4.90 -5.28
N ARG A 5 -5.77 4.55 -6.55
CA ARG A 5 -4.73 3.95 -7.40
C ARG A 5 -3.85 5.05 -7.96
N ILE A 6 -2.53 4.89 -7.80
CA ILE A 6 -1.55 5.87 -8.26
C ILE A 6 -0.57 5.24 -9.25
N THR A 7 0.17 6.07 -9.95
CA THR A 7 1.21 5.64 -10.89
C THR A 7 2.59 5.78 -10.26
N SER A 8 3.59 5.18 -10.91
CA SER A 8 4.98 5.32 -10.50
C SER A 8 5.41 6.79 -10.49
N ALA A 9 4.94 7.57 -11.48
CA ALA A 9 5.26 9.01 -11.57
C ALA A 9 4.71 9.81 -10.39
N GLU A 10 3.61 9.36 -9.78
CA GLU A 10 2.97 10.04 -8.66
C GLU A 10 3.52 9.64 -7.29
N PHE A 11 4.31 8.58 -7.25
CA PHE A 11 4.76 7.99 -5.98
C PHE A 11 5.54 8.97 -5.11
N ASP A 12 6.49 9.68 -5.69
CA ASP A 12 7.32 10.63 -4.94
C ASP A 12 6.46 11.69 -4.26
N GLU A 13 5.54 12.29 -5.00
CA GLU A 13 4.70 13.37 -4.50
C GLU A 13 3.65 12.89 -3.51
N LEU A 14 2.98 11.79 -3.82
CA LEU A 14 1.84 11.33 -3.03
C LEU A 14 2.23 10.45 -1.84
N VAL A 15 3.40 9.84 -1.87
CA VAL A 15 3.85 8.95 -0.80
C VAL A 15 5.04 9.54 -0.05
N LEU A 16 6.14 9.79 -0.75
CA LEU A 16 7.39 10.19 -0.07
C LEU A 16 7.33 11.60 0.49
N LYS A 17 6.62 12.51 -0.15
CA LYS A 17 6.49 13.91 0.28
C LYS A 17 5.19 14.20 1.03
N ASN A 18 4.41 13.17 1.32
CA ASN A 18 3.15 13.34 2.03
C ASN A 18 3.41 13.60 3.51
N ASP A 19 2.72 14.60 4.08
CA ASP A 19 2.83 14.92 5.51
C ASP A 19 2.14 13.87 6.37
N LYS A 20 1.16 13.15 5.82
CA LYS A 20 0.45 12.07 6.51
C LYS A 20 1.15 10.75 6.28
N PRO A 21 1.02 9.78 7.19
CA PRO A 21 1.45 8.42 6.90
C PRO A 21 0.68 7.85 5.71
N VAL A 22 1.33 7.00 4.91
CA VAL A 22 0.73 6.40 3.72
C VAL A 22 0.91 4.89 3.75
N PHE A 23 -0.16 4.17 3.48
CA PHE A 23 -0.11 2.71 3.36
C PHE A 23 -0.24 2.36 1.88
N VAL A 24 0.80 1.74 1.32
CA VAL A 24 0.89 1.48 -0.12
C VAL A 24 0.72 -0.01 -0.40
N ASP A 25 -0.28 -0.35 -1.21
CA ASP A 25 -0.52 -1.72 -1.65
C ASP A 25 0.10 -1.93 -3.03
N PHE A 26 1.20 -2.68 -3.08
CA PHE A 26 1.81 -3.11 -4.34
C PHE A 26 1.12 -4.38 -4.80
N PHE A 27 0.45 -4.32 -5.93
CA PHE A 27 -0.39 -5.41 -6.44
C PHE A 27 -0.14 -5.69 -7.92
N ALA A 28 -0.80 -6.71 -8.45
CA ALA A 28 -0.89 -6.95 -9.89
C ALA A 28 -2.32 -7.35 -10.23
N THR A 29 -2.74 -7.05 -11.45
CA THR A 29 -4.12 -7.31 -11.89
C THR A 29 -4.44 -8.80 -11.99
N TRP A 30 -3.42 -9.64 -12.21
CA TRP A 30 -3.57 -11.09 -12.32
C TRP A 30 -3.47 -11.82 -10.98
N CYS A 31 -3.25 -11.11 -9.91
CA CYS A 31 -2.96 -11.70 -8.59
C CYS A 31 -4.27 -11.91 -7.81
N GLY A 32 -4.64 -13.17 -7.56
CA GLY A 32 -5.85 -13.52 -6.81
C GLY A 32 -5.85 -12.98 -5.38
N PRO A 33 -4.79 -13.22 -4.58
CA PRO A 33 -4.72 -12.68 -3.22
C PRO A 33 -4.80 -11.15 -3.18
N CYS A 34 -4.25 -10.48 -4.20
CA CYS A 34 -4.35 -9.02 -4.29
C CYS A 34 -5.81 -8.57 -4.40
N LYS A 35 -6.60 -9.27 -5.21
CA LYS A 35 -8.02 -8.96 -5.38
C LYS A 35 -8.80 -9.18 -4.10
N MET A 36 -8.43 -10.20 -3.33
CA MET A 36 -9.07 -10.46 -2.04
C MET A 36 -8.81 -9.35 -1.05
N MET A 37 -7.66 -8.68 -1.16
CA MET A 37 -7.30 -7.59 -0.26
C MET A 37 -7.99 -6.27 -0.59
N GLU A 38 -8.50 -6.07 -1.80
CA GLU A 38 -9.14 -4.81 -2.18
C GLU A 38 -10.25 -4.37 -1.20
N PRO A 39 -11.25 -5.21 -0.91
CA PRO A 39 -12.30 -4.79 0.04
C PRO A 39 -11.78 -4.65 1.47
N VAL A 40 -10.77 -5.44 1.85
CA VAL A 40 -10.16 -5.34 3.17
C VAL A 40 -9.48 -3.98 3.34
N LEU A 41 -8.74 -3.55 2.34
CA LEU A 41 -8.05 -2.26 2.37
C LEU A 41 -9.03 -1.08 2.35
N GLU A 42 -10.12 -1.17 1.58
CA GLU A 42 -11.15 -0.13 1.57
C GLU A 42 -11.75 0.05 2.98
N LYS A 43 -12.09 -1.05 3.63
CA LYS A 43 -12.65 -1.00 4.98
C LYS A 43 -11.65 -0.46 6.00
N ALA A 44 -10.40 -0.91 5.92
CA ALA A 44 -9.35 -0.43 6.81
C ALA A 44 -9.16 1.08 6.64
N SER A 45 -9.16 1.57 5.40
CA SER A 45 -8.97 2.99 5.13
C SER A 45 -10.08 3.85 5.73
N GLU A 46 -11.30 3.34 5.77
CA GLU A 46 -12.43 4.04 6.36
C GLU A 46 -12.30 4.15 7.89
N GLU A 47 -11.62 3.19 8.51
CA GLU A 47 -11.44 3.16 9.95
C GLU A 47 -10.25 3.99 10.43
N VAL A 48 -9.34 4.36 9.52
CA VAL A 48 -8.12 5.10 9.88
C VAL A 48 -7.95 6.32 8.98
N PRO A 49 -8.78 7.35 9.16
CA PRO A 49 -8.77 8.53 8.26
C PRO A 49 -7.48 9.35 8.33
N GLY A 50 -6.65 9.16 9.36
CA GLY A 50 -5.37 9.84 9.47
C GLY A 50 -4.25 9.26 8.59
N VAL A 51 -4.51 8.15 7.90
CA VAL A 51 -3.55 7.48 7.02
C VAL A 51 -4.12 7.47 5.60
N ASP A 52 -3.32 7.85 4.62
CA ASP A 52 -3.71 7.75 3.22
C ASP A 52 -3.43 6.33 2.72
N PHE A 53 -4.40 5.73 2.04
CA PHE A 53 -4.26 4.42 1.44
C PHE A 53 -4.18 4.56 -0.06
N VAL A 54 -3.12 4.02 -0.66
CA VAL A 54 -2.94 4.04 -2.12
C VAL A 54 -2.56 2.65 -2.62
N SER A 55 -2.79 2.39 -3.90
CA SER A 55 -2.36 1.15 -4.54
C SER A 55 -1.59 1.46 -5.81
N ILE A 56 -0.65 0.59 -6.13
CA ILE A 56 0.18 0.75 -7.33
C ILE A 56 0.40 -0.62 -7.99
N ASP A 57 0.23 -0.65 -9.31
CA ASP A 57 0.40 -1.87 -10.10
C ASP A 57 1.89 -2.10 -10.35
N THR A 58 2.43 -3.21 -9.85
CA THR A 58 3.85 -3.53 -10.01
C THR A 58 4.24 -3.76 -11.46
N ASP A 59 3.31 -4.19 -12.32
CA ASP A 59 3.60 -4.37 -13.74
C ASP A 59 3.78 -3.02 -14.46
N GLU A 60 3.19 -1.96 -13.93
CA GLU A 60 3.34 -0.61 -14.45
C GLU A 60 4.44 0.17 -13.72
N ALA A 61 4.96 -0.37 -12.62
CA ALA A 61 5.95 0.30 -11.76
C ALA A 61 7.09 -0.67 -11.40
N GLU A 62 7.66 -1.33 -12.41
CA GLU A 62 8.68 -2.36 -12.21
C GLU A 62 9.93 -1.84 -11.49
N ASP A 63 10.43 -0.68 -11.88
CA ASP A 63 11.62 -0.10 -11.25
C ASP A 63 11.38 0.21 -9.77
N LEU A 64 10.19 0.70 -9.46
CA LEU A 64 9.82 1.02 -8.09
C LEU A 64 9.72 -0.25 -7.25
N ALA A 65 9.09 -1.29 -7.79
CA ALA A 65 8.98 -2.58 -7.11
C ALA A 65 10.37 -3.17 -6.83
N LEU A 66 11.29 -3.06 -7.79
CA LEU A 66 12.66 -3.53 -7.61
C LEU A 66 13.38 -2.74 -6.52
N SER A 67 13.22 -1.41 -6.50
CA SER A 67 13.91 -0.58 -5.53
C SER A 67 13.47 -0.86 -4.10
N TYR A 68 12.25 -1.35 -3.90
CA TYR A 68 11.77 -1.76 -2.57
C TYR A 68 11.90 -3.26 -2.31
N GLY A 69 12.55 -3.99 -3.21
CA GLY A 69 12.79 -5.41 -3.04
C GLY A 69 11.52 -6.25 -3.00
N ILE A 70 10.50 -5.86 -3.77
CA ILE A 70 9.21 -6.55 -3.77
C ILE A 70 9.31 -7.81 -4.64
N THR A 71 9.25 -8.98 -4.00
CA THR A 71 9.34 -10.27 -4.67
C THR A 71 8.03 -11.06 -4.62
N ASN A 72 7.16 -10.73 -3.67
CA ASN A 72 5.87 -11.40 -3.49
C ASN A 72 4.78 -10.34 -3.35
N ILE A 73 3.61 -10.60 -3.92
CA ILE A 73 2.47 -9.67 -3.87
C ILE A 73 1.23 -10.41 -3.35
N PRO A 74 0.30 -9.68 -2.69
CA PRO A 74 0.39 -8.27 -2.40
C PRO A 74 1.50 -7.96 -1.40
N CYS A 75 2.21 -6.85 -1.60
CA CYS A 75 3.19 -6.36 -0.65
C CYS A 75 2.72 -4.98 -0.22
N MET A 76 2.41 -4.81 1.05
CA MET A 76 1.84 -3.58 1.57
C MET A 76 2.85 -2.93 2.49
N ILE A 77 3.26 -1.71 2.16
CA ILE A 77 4.31 -0.99 2.88
C ILE A 77 3.73 0.25 3.55
N TYR A 78 4.01 0.40 4.84
CA TYR A 78 3.60 1.55 5.62
C TYR A 78 4.73 2.57 5.65
N PHE A 79 4.46 3.76 5.10
CA PHE A 79 5.42 4.86 5.04
C PHE A 79 5.07 5.93 6.05
N LYS A 80 6.08 6.39 6.78
CA LYS A 80 5.96 7.55 7.69
C LYS A 80 7.10 8.50 7.39
N ASN A 81 6.76 9.75 7.11
CA ASN A 81 7.75 10.79 6.80
C ASN A 81 8.69 10.38 5.65
N GLY A 82 8.12 9.73 4.63
CA GLY A 82 8.85 9.31 3.45
C GLY A 82 9.71 8.07 3.61
N GLU A 83 9.64 7.39 4.76
CA GLU A 83 10.44 6.20 5.03
C GLU A 83 9.58 4.98 5.31
N GLU A 84 10.05 3.82 4.87
CA GLU A 84 9.37 2.56 5.15
C GLU A 84 9.45 2.27 6.65
N ALA A 85 8.29 2.24 7.31
CA ALA A 85 8.20 1.98 8.74
C ALA A 85 7.86 0.51 9.04
N ASP A 86 7.07 -0.13 8.17
CA ASP A 86 6.69 -1.54 8.34
C ASP A 86 6.21 -2.08 7.00
N ARG A 87 6.08 -3.40 6.92
CA ARG A 87 5.71 -4.08 5.67
C ARG A 87 4.93 -5.35 5.98
N VAL A 88 3.90 -5.62 5.17
CA VAL A 88 3.08 -6.83 5.26
C VAL A 88 3.06 -7.50 3.90
N VAL A 89 3.39 -8.77 3.83
CA VAL A 89 3.41 -9.53 2.57
C VAL A 89 2.33 -10.61 2.61
N GLY A 90 1.54 -10.67 1.54
CA GLY A 90 0.46 -11.64 1.40
C GLY A 90 -0.87 -11.14 1.94
N ALA A 91 -1.92 -11.94 1.73
CA ALA A 91 -3.26 -11.61 2.21
C ALA A 91 -3.34 -11.80 3.72
N VAL A 92 -3.86 -10.80 4.41
CA VAL A 92 -3.98 -10.79 5.88
C VAL A 92 -5.34 -10.24 6.28
N PRO A 93 -5.79 -10.52 7.52
CA PRO A 93 -7.04 -9.92 8.02
C PRO A 93 -6.93 -8.41 8.19
N LYS A 94 -8.07 -7.72 8.13
CA LYS A 94 -8.14 -6.28 8.32
C LYS A 94 -7.46 -5.82 9.61
N GLN A 95 -7.61 -6.57 10.70
CA GLN A 95 -7.02 -6.19 11.97
C GLN A 95 -5.49 -6.07 11.89
N LYS A 96 -4.85 -6.91 11.09
CA LYS A 96 -3.39 -6.82 10.88
C LYS A 96 -3.02 -5.48 10.24
N ILE A 97 -3.81 -5.04 9.27
CA ILE A 97 -3.59 -3.73 8.62
C ILE A 97 -3.77 -2.61 9.64
N ILE A 98 -4.85 -2.66 10.41
CA ILE A 98 -5.13 -1.65 11.44
C ILE A 98 -3.97 -1.57 12.45
N ASP A 99 -3.45 -2.72 12.87
CA ASP A 99 -2.33 -2.78 13.83
C ASP A 99 -1.07 -2.13 13.26
N VAL A 100 -0.77 -2.39 11.99
CA VAL A 100 0.41 -1.83 11.32
C VAL A 100 0.31 -0.31 11.21
N VAL A 101 -0.83 0.19 10.76
CA VAL A 101 -1.00 1.65 10.54
C VAL A 101 -1.31 2.42 11.82
N SER A 102 -1.38 1.72 12.95
CA SER A 102 -1.56 2.34 14.26
C SER A 102 -0.24 2.60 14.99
N LYS A 103 0.87 2.23 14.38
CA LYS A 103 2.21 2.41 14.96
C LYS A 103 2.71 3.84 14.91
#